data_9e4cee0884aff04b905c3a0b0043d6a6
#
_entry.id   9e4cee0884aff04b905c3a0b0043d6a6
#
_cell.length_a   1.000
_cell.length_b   1.000
_cell.length_c   1.000
_cell.angle_alpha   90.00
_cell.angle_beta   90.00
_cell.angle_gamma   90.00
#
_symmetry.space_group_name_H-M   'P 1'
#
loop_
_entity.id
_entity.type
_entity.pdbx_description
1 polymer ?
#
loop_
_entity_poly.entity_id
_entity_poly.type
_entity_poly.pdbx_seq_one_letter_code
_entity_poly.pdbx_strand_id
1 'polypeptide(L)'
;MSGSLAYAEAYNYFMEVYMKLRAKRFLTLTLITVIFFVPNLSGEDYPYQYFTERDEYVPFSDYIPRVRLHYYTVPHYLEDFYLLYGMKLYYNENSLRKNIEMLKIGLNCKFRHPSQALVEVDTADEYLKYRKLMFMHINIMIMRNYLKIGVRYDKKGIKFHDVSFEKEINESLDIAREFYKEAIPYWVEAKRHAEEASRIKLTTKLSNIESERYRIITGDLDFNKIINNHISRVDKKQEQLRNFVVTTPQ
;
A
#
# COMPACT_ATOMS: atom_id res chain seq x y z
N MET A 1 34.55 51.38 50.02
CA MET A 1 33.43 51.37 49.06
C MET A 1 33.77 50.72 47.68
N SER A 2 34.80 49.88 47.55
CA SER A 2 35.24 49.31 46.27
C SER A 2 34.76 47.86 45.98
N GLY A 3 34.19 47.19 46.96
CA GLY A 3 33.79 45.78 46.80
C GLY A 3 32.42 45.57 46.13
N SER A 4 31.53 46.54 46.16
CA SER A 4 30.16 46.42 45.66
C SER A 4 30.07 46.52 44.09
N LEU A 5 30.95 47.31 43.50
CA LEU A 5 31.02 47.45 42.01
C LEU A 5 31.58 46.21 41.34
N ALA A 6 32.59 45.56 41.91
CA ALA A 6 33.18 44.35 41.36
C ALA A 6 32.19 43.14 41.36
N TYR A 7 31.34 43.05 42.38
CA TYR A 7 30.29 42.02 42.45
C TYR A 7 29.18 42.27 41.43
N ALA A 8 28.81 43.49 41.18
CA ALA A 8 27.78 43.84 40.20
C ALA A 8 28.28 43.57 38.76
N GLU A 9 29.53 43.85 38.43
CA GLU A 9 30.13 43.57 37.15
C GLU A 9 30.29 42.07 36.92
N ALA A 10 30.73 41.30 37.91
CA ALA A 10 30.85 39.84 37.84
C ALA A 10 29.47 39.18 37.67
N TYR A 11 28.42 39.67 38.33
CA TYR A 11 27.08 39.18 38.19
C TYR A 11 26.50 39.46 36.80
N ASN A 12 26.70 40.67 36.29
CA ASN A 12 26.25 41.02 34.92
C ASN A 12 26.96 40.20 33.85
N TYR A 13 28.28 39.98 33.97
CA TYR A 13 29.03 39.13 33.07
C TYR A 13 28.55 37.66 33.12
N PHE A 14 28.29 37.14 34.35
CA PHE A 14 27.75 35.79 34.51
C PHE A 14 26.36 35.64 33.88
N MET A 15 25.48 36.63 34.10
CA MET A 15 24.15 36.62 33.48
C MET A 15 24.20 36.74 31.96
N GLU A 16 25.10 37.52 31.42
CA GLU A 16 25.28 37.63 29.95
C GLU A 16 25.78 36.32 29.32
N VAL A 17 26.76 35.67 29.97
CA VAL A 17 27.28 34.37 29.53
C VAL A 17 26.19 33.28 29.67
N TYR A 18 25.44 33.30 30.76
CA TYR A 18 24.33 32.37 30.99
C TYR A 18 23.21 32.53 29.96
N MET A 19 22.84 33.77 29.65
CA MET A 19 21.82 34.08 28.63
C MET A 19 22.30 33.68 27.23
N LYS A 20 23.56 33.90 26.88
CA LYS A 20 24.16 33.48 25.60
C LYS A 20 24.21 31.94 25.48
N LEU A 21 24.54 31.23 26.56
CA LEU A 21 24.52 29.76 26.61
C LEU A 21 23.09 29.18 26.49
N ARG A 22 22.14 29.81 27.16
CA ARG A 22 20.74 29.44 27.14
C ARG A 22 20.12 29.66 25.75
N ALA A 23 20.43 30.80 25.13
CA ALA A 23 20.01 31.11 23.76
C ALA A 23 20.62 30.13 22.75
N LYS A 24 21.92 29.77 22.86
CA LYS A 24 22.55 28.75 22.03
C LYS A 24 21.91 27.37 22.23
N ARG A 25 21.61 26.96 23.46
CA ARG A 25 20.92 25.68 23.72
C ARG A 25 19.48 25.68 23.21
N PHE A 26 18.79 26.81 23.30
CA PHE A 26 17.44 26.92 22.71
C PHE A 26 17.48 26.89 21.18
N LEU A 27 18.45 27.56 20.56
CA LEU A 27 18.62 27.54 19.10
C LEU A 27 19.02 26.16 18.57
N THR A 28 19.89 25.43 19.29
CA THR A 28 20.24 24.06 18.91
C THR A 28 19.09 23.08 19.14
N LEU A 29 18.31 23.24 20.22
CA LEU A 29 17.12 22.40 20.47
C LEU A 29 16.01 22.66 19.42
N THR A 30 15.77 23.92 19.06
CA THR A 30 14.82 24.28 17.99
C THR A 30 15.31 23.82 16.62
N LEU A 31 16.61 23.89 16.33
CA LEU A 31 17.18 23.38 15.09
C LEU A 31 17.07 21.86 14.98
N ILE A 32 17.34 21.15 16.09
CA ILE A 32 17.19 19.69 16.15
C ILE A 32 15.72 19.29 16.02
N THR A 33 14.78 20.00 16.70
CA THR A 33 13.34 19.73 16.53
C THR A 33 12.84 20.05 15.12
N VAL A 34 13.36 21.09 14.47
CA VAL A 34 13.01 21.38 13.08
C VAL A 34 13.57 20.33 12.14
N ILE A 35 14.77 19.77 12.40
CA ILE A 35 15.35 18.69 11.57
C ILE A 35 14.60 17.36 11.79
N PHE A 36 14.11 17.07 12.99
CA PHE A 36 13.33 15.85 13.28
C PHE A 36 11.83 16.01 13.03
N PHE A 37 11.30 17.23 12.94
CA PHE A 37 9.90 17.56 12.66
C PHE A 37 9.66 18.22 11.31
N VAL A 38 10.65 18.33 10.45
CA VAL A 38 10.34 18.47 9.02
C VAL A 38 9.90 17.07 8.59
N PRO A 39 8.59 16.77 8.58
CA PRO A 39 8.11 15.66 7.77
C PRO A 39 8.67 15.99 6.40
N ASN A 40 9.29 15.03 5.74
CA ASN A 40 9.80 15.17 4.39
C ASN A 40 8.80 16.01 3.59
N LEU A 41 9.11 17.30 3.47
CA LEU A 41 8.47 18.25 2.55
C LEU A 41 9.03 18.05 1.13
N SER A 42 9.53 16.85 0.83
CA SER A 42 9.50 16.35 -0.53
C SER A 42 8.02 16.26 -0.86
N GLY A 43 7.57 17.02 -1.85
CA GLY A 43 6.18 17.06 -2.31
C GLY A 43 5.65 15.70 -2.74
N GLU A 44 5.76 14.72 -1.85
CA GLU A 44 5.23 13.40 -1.94
C GLU A 44 3.74 13.52 -1.65
N ASP A 45 3.00 13.23 -2.65
CA ASP A 45 1.57 13.12 -2.76
C ASP A 45 0.92 12.70 -1.44
N TYR A 46 0.32 13.65 -0.75
CA TYR A 46 -0.51 13.34 0.42
C TYR A 46 -1.70 12.47 -0.03
N PRO A 47 -2.14 11.52 0.80
CA PRO A 47 -3.19 10.56 0.42
C PRO A 47 -4.44 11.19 -0.19
N TYR A 48 -4.79 12.42 0.18
CA TYR A 48 -5.97 13.12 -0.31
C TYR A 48 -5.86 13.63 -1.76
N GLN A 49 -4.65 13.78 -2.32
CA GLN A 49 -4.48 14.15 -3.73
C GLN A 49 -5.06 13.08 -4.65
N TYR A 50 -5.07 11.84 -4.21
CA TYR A 50 -5.65 10.72 -4.96
C TYR A 50 -7.16 10.81 -5.13
N PHE A 51 -7.86 11.64 -4.33
CA PHE A 51 -9.31 11.83 -4.49
C PHE A 51 -9.67 12.87 -5.56
N THR A 52 -8.71 13.64 -6.04
CA THR A 52 -8.93 14.66 -7.08
C THR A 52 -8.64 14.14 -8.47
N GLU A 53 -7.88 13.07 -8.61
CA GLU A 53 -7.59 12.43 -9.88
C GLU A 53 -8.76 11.54 -10.33
N ARG A 54 -9.02 11.51 -11.64
CA ARG A 54 -9.93 10.53 -12.24
C ARG A 54 -9.29 9.16 -12.25
N ASP A 55 -9.45 8.44 -11.15
CA ASP A 55 -8.97 7.08 -11.06
C ASP A 55 -10.05 6.09 -11.49
N GLU A 56 -9.66 5.05 -12.18
CA GLU A 56 -10.53 3.89 -12.35
C GLU A 56 -10.70 3.16 -11.02
N TYR A 57 -11.94 2.84 -10.71
CA TYR A 57 -12.30 2.10 -9.52
C TYR A 57 -12.33 0.61 -9.80
N VAL A 58 -11.97 -0.17 -8.80
CA VAL A 58 -12.24 -1.59 -8.81
C VAL A 58 -13.76 -1.80 -8.74
N PRO A 59 -14.39 -2.53 -9.66
CA PRO A 59 -15.86 -2.57 -9.77
C PRO A 59 -16.60 -2.88 -8.47
N PHE A 60 -16.08 -3.82 -7.67
CA PHE A 60 -16.72 -4.15 -6.39
C PHE A 60 -16.45 -3.13 -5.27
N SER A 61 -15.50 -2.21 -5.46
CA SER A 61 -15.27 -1.10 -4.54
C SER A 61 -16.26 0.04 -4.74
N ASP A 62 -16.95 0.12 -5.88
CA ASP A 62 -17.91 1.18 -6.19
C ASP A 62 -19.12 1.16 -5.26
N TYR A 63 -19.41 0.01 -4.67
CA TYR A 63 -20.52 -0.14 -3.73
C TYR A 63 -20.17 0.22 -2.29
N ILE A 64 -18.90 0.47 -1.99
CA ILE A 64 -18.47 0.90 -0.67
C ILE A 64 -18.44 2.42 -0.67
N PRO A 65 -19.17 3.08 0.26
CA PRO A 65 -19.22 4.54 0.31
C PRO A 65 -17.81 5.14 0.44
N ARG A 66 -17.55 6.14 -0.37
CA ARG A 66 -16.29 6.89 -0.29
C ARG A 66 -16.39 7.91 0.82
N VAL A 67 -15.52 7.78 1.80
CA VAL A 67 -15.35 8.79 2.85
C VAL A 67 -14.14 9.64 2.47
N ARG A 68 -14.35 10.95 2.35
CA ARG A 68 -13.24 11.90 2.26
C ARG A 68 -12.66 12.03 3.66
N LEU A 69 -11.44 11.52 3.83
CA LEU A 69 -10.69 11.79 5.05
C LEU A 69 -10.20 13.24 5.01
N HIS A 70 -10.22 13.88 6.17
CA HIS A 70 -9.73 15.25 6.28
C HIS A 70 -8.24 15.32 5.96
N TYR A 71 -7.76 16.39 5.35
CA TYR A 71 -6.38 16.59 4.90
C TYR A 71 -5.31 16.29 5.94
N TYR A 72 -5.61 16.53 7.20
CA TYR A 72 -4.68 16.37 8.32
C TYR A 72 -4.87 15.03 9.06
N THR A 73 -5.73 14.17 8.59
CA THR A 73 -6.00 12.91 9.26
C THR A 73 -5.00 11.86 8.78
N VAL A 74 -4.08 11.50 9.63
CA VAL A 74 -3.22 10.34 9.40
C VAL A 74 -4.07 9.08 9.57
N PRO A 75 -4.06 8.14 8.63
CA PRO A 75 -4.78 6.88 8.76
C PRO A 75 -4.30 6.10 9.99
N HIS A 76 -5.24 5.68 10.83
CA HIS A 76 -4.96 4.90 12.04
C HIS A 76 -5.65 3.54 12.02
N TYR A 77 -6.73 3.41 11.27
CA TYR A 77 -7.55 2.21 11.21
C TYR A 77 -7.46 1.56 9.84
N LEU A 78 -7.66 0.24 9.81
CA LEU A 78 -7.66 -0.53 8.57
C LEU A 78 -8.64 0.04 7.54
N GLU A 79 -9.82 0.45 7.97
CA GLU A 79 -10.85 1.03 7.11
C GLU A 79 -10.38 2.33 6.44
N ASP A 80 -9.57 3.15 7.12
CA ASP A 80 -9.01 4.38 6.54
C ASP A 80 -8.03 4.06 5.41
N PHE A 81 -7.14 3.09 5.64
CA PHE A 81 -6.22 2.63 4.60
C PHE A 81 -6.98 2.01 3.42
N TYR A 82 -8.02 1.24 3.69
CA TYR A 82 -8.85 0.66 2.65
C TYR A 82 -9.56 1.73 1.81
N LEU A 83 -10.17 2.73 2.45
CA LEU A 83 -10.86 3.82 1.76
C LEU A 83 -9.92 4.68 0.91
N LEU A 84 -8.70 4.89 1.38
CA LEU A 84 -7.70 5.70 0.68
C LEU A 84 -7.02 4.93 -0.46
N TYR A 85 -6.69 3.67 -0.25
CA TYR A 85 -5.80 2.90 -1.13
C TYR A 85 -6.45 1.65 -1.74
N GLY A 86 -7.49 1.12 -1.12
CA GLY A 86 -8.14 -0.10 -1.57
C GLY A 86 -9.21 0.08 -2.63
N MET A 87 -9.74 1.30 -2.76
CA MET A 87 -10.88 1.59 -3.66
C MET A 87 -10.48 2.06 -5.04
N LYS A 88 -9.19 2.23 -5.30
CA LYS A 88 -8.69 2.79 -6.56
C LYS A 88 -7.70 1.84 -7.23
N LEU A 89 -7.78 1.77 -8.52
CA LEU A 89 -6.82 1.08 -9.37
C LEU A 89 -5.98 2.12 -10.12
N TYR A 90 -4.69 2.14 -9.83
CA TYR A 90 -3.78 3.07 -10.47
C TYR A 90 -3.12 2.43 -11.69
N TYR A 91 -2.86 3.25 -12.72
CA TYR A 91 -2.08 2.82 -13.88
C TYR A 91 -0.59 3.12 -13.73
N ASN A 92 -0.25 4.14 -12.95
CA ASN A 92 1.14 4.49 -12.67
C ASN A 92 1.75 3.48 -11.70
N GLU A 93 2.95 2.98 -12.01
CA GLU A 93 3.65 1.99 -11.20
C GLU A 93 3.96 2.50 -9.78
N ASN A 94 4.42 3.75 -9.65
CA ASN A 94 4.73 4.33 -8.35
C ASN A 94 3.48 4.36 -7.46
N SER A 95 2.34 4.72 -8.02
CA SER A 95 1.05 4.70 -7.31
C SER A 95 0.65 3.27 -6.91
N LEU A 96 0.86 2.28 -7.78
CA LEU A 96 0.61 0.87 -7.45
C LEU A 96 1.52 0.37 -6.32
N ARG A 97 2.81 0.71 -6.35
CA ARG A 97 3.77 0.36 -5.28
C ARG A 97 3.39 1.01 -3.96
N LYS A 98 3.09 2.32 -3.98
CA LYS A 98 2.62 3.04 -2.79
C LYS A 98 1.32 2.46 -2.23
N ASN A 99 0.39 2.10 -3.12
CA ASN A 99 -0.86 1.46 -2.73
C ASN A 99 -0.63 0.12 -2.01
N ILE A 100 0.27 -0.72 -2.53
CA ILE A 100 0.68 -1.97 -1.89
C ILE A 100 1.26 -1.71 -0.51
N GLU A 101 2.19 -0.76 -0.40
CA GLU A 101 2.85 -0.41 0.86
C GLU A 101 1.83 0.06 1.92
N MET A 102 0.97 0.99 1.55
CA MET A 102 -0.04 1.53 2.46
C MET A 102 -1.06 0.47 2.89
N LEU A 103 -1.52 -0.40 1.98
CA LEU A 103 -2.42 -1.50 2.35
C LEU A 103 -1.73 -2.54 3.25
N LYS A 104 -0.43 -2.81 3.06
CA LYS A 104 0.36 -3.64 3.99
C LYS A 104 0.43 -3.05 5.40
N ILE A 105 0.65 -1.73 5.51
CA ILE A 105 0.59 -1.04 6.80
C ILE A 105 -0.81 -1.18 7.40
N GLY A 106 -1.85 -0.96 6.59
CA GLY A 106 -3.25 -1.10 7.01
C GLY A 106 -3.59 -2.47 7.59
N LEU A 107 -3.04 -3.56 7.05
CA LEU A 107 -3.26 -4.92 7.58
C LEU A 107 -2.79 -5.08 9.04
N ASN A 108 -1.86 -4.25 9.51
CA ASN A 108 -1.36 -4.24 10.88
C ASN A 108 -2.08 -3.23 11.79
N CYS A 109 -3.01 -2.45 11.24
CA CYS A 109 -3.76 -1.46 12.00
C CYS A 109 -4.97 -2.06 12.73
N LYS A 110 -5.44 -1.33 13.74
CA LYS A 110 -6.67 -1.67 14.44
C LYS A 110 -7.89 -1.38 13.54
N PHE A 111 -8.96 -2.11 13.76
CA PHE A 111 -10.26 -1.78 13.20
C PHE A 111 -10.93 -0.67 13.99
N ARG A 112 -11.79 0.08 13.34
CA ARG A 112 -12.71 1.00 14.01
C ARG A 112 -13.67 0.25 14.93
N HIS A 113 -14.24 0.98 15.89
CA HIS A 113 -15.31 0.45 16.70
C HIS A 113 -16.51 0.02 15.81
N PRO A 114 -17.27 -1.05 16.16
CA PRO A 114 -18.39 -1.53 15.33
C PRO A 114 -19.37 -0.44 14.88
N SER A 115 -19.65 0.54 15.76
CA SER A 115 -20.52 1.68 15.43
C SER A 115 -19.97 2.64 14.37
N GLN A 116 -18.68 2.50 14.01
CA GLN A 116 -17.98 3.31 13.01
C GLN A 116 -17.47 2.46 11.85
N ALA A 117 -17.91 1.22 11.74
CA ALA A 117 -17.60 0.35 10.61
C ALA A 117 -18.14 0.92 9.30
N LEU A 118 -17.63 0.42 8.16
CA LEU A 118 -18.06 0.88 6.83
C LEU A 118 -19.53 0.57 6.53
N VAL A 119 -20.09 -0.42 7.20
CA VAL A 119 -21.48 -0.83 7.15
C VAL A 119 -21.99 -1.04 8.57
N GLU A 120 -23.30 -1.00 8.74
CA GLU A 120 -23.93 -1.28 10.01
C GLU A 120 -23.66 -2.72 10.44
N VAL A 121 -23.30 -2.89 11.71
CA VAL A 121 -22.91 -4.15 12.34
C VAL A 121 -23.63 -4.23 13.68
N ASP A 122 -24.55 -5.18 13.81
CA ASP A 122 -25.46 -5.23 14.95
C ASP A 122 -25.00 -6.22 16.05
N THR A 123 -24.18 -7.21 15.68
CA THR A 123 -23.75 -8.28 16.60
C THR A 123 -22.23 -8.48 16.60
N ALA A 124 -21.71 -9.07 17.67
CA ALA A 124 -20.30 -9.41 17.78
C ALA A 124 -19.83 -10.40 16.68
N ASP A 125 -20.67 -11.38 16.34
CA ASP A 125 -20.37 -12.35 15.29
C ASP A 125 -20.37 -11.70 13.91
N GLU A 126 -21.30 -10.77 13.65
CA GLU A 126 -21.30 -9.98 12.42
C GLU A 126 -20.06 -9.11 12.31
N TYR A 127 -19.62 -8.50 13.41
CA TYR A 127 -18.37 -7.74 13.45
C TYR A 127 -17.14 -8.63 13.22
N LEU A 128 -17.12 -9.82 13.80
CA LEU A 128 -16.06 -10.79 13.54
C LEU A 128 -16.00 -11.16 12.06
N LYS A 129 -17.14 -11.44 11.44
CA LYS A 129 -17.23 -11.74 10.01
C LYS A 129 -16.82 -10.55 9.15
N TYR A 130 -17.30 -9.34 9.48
CA TYR A 130 -16.90 -8.10 8.84
C TYR A 130 -15.37 -7.95 8.79
N ARG A 131 -14.68 -8.16 9.92
CA ARG A 131 -13.22 -8.08 9.99
C ARG A 131 -12.54 -9.11 9.08
N LYS A 132 -13.02 -10.34 9.04
CA LYS A 132 -12.49 -11.39 8.15
C LYS A 132 -12.68 -11.02 6.67
N LEU A 133 -13.84 -10.51 6.32
CA LEU A 133 -14.14 -10.05 4.97
C LEU A 133 -13.23 -8.87 4.56
N MET A 134 -13.00 -7.92 5.44
CA MET A 134 -12.09 -6.80 5.18
C MET A 134 -10.64 -7.29 4.98
N PHE A 135 -10.13 -8.18 5.83
CA PHE A 135 -8.81 -8.78 5.63
C PHE A 135 -8.70 -9.54 4.32
N MET A 136 -9.71 -10.35 3.98
CA MET A 136 -9.78 -11.04 2.69
C MET A 136 -9.66 -10.06 1.55
N HIS A 137 -10.49 -9.03 1.55
CA HIS A 137 -10.58 -8.07 0.46
C HIS A 137 -9.32 -7.23 0.29
N ILE A 138 -8.71 -6.75 1.38
CA ILE A 138 -7.45 -6.00 1.33
C ILE A 138 -6.31 -6.87 0.77
N ASN A 139 -6.22 -8.14 1.18
CA ASN A 139 -5.23 -9.05 0.60
C ASN A 139 -5.46 -9.25 -0.91
N ILE A 140 -6.71 -9.35 -1.36
CA ILE A 140 -7.04 -9.40 -2.80
C ILE A 140 -6.59 -8.11 -3.51
N MET A 141 -6.79 -6.95 -2.90
CA MET A 141 -6.36 -5.68 -3.47
C MET A 141 -4.84 -5.59 -3.60
N ILE A 142 -4.09 -6.00 -2.58
CA ILE A 142 -2.62 -6.05 -2.64
C ILE A 142 -2.18 -7.00 -3.77
N MET A 143 -2.72 -8.20 -3.79
CA MET A 143 -2.45 -9.19 -4.83
C MET A 143 -2.71 -8.62 -6.24
N ARG A 144 -3.86 -7.98 -6.46
CA ARG A 144 -4.20 -7.37 -7.76
C ARG A 144 -3.26 -6.25 -8.17
N ASN A 145 -2.78 -5.45 -7.22
CA ASN A 145 -1.77 -4.43 -7.51
C ASN A 145 -0.46 -5.07 -7.98
N TYR A 146 0.00 -6.16 -7.34
CA TYR A 146 1.17 -6.91 -7.80
C TYR A 146 0.97 -7.48 -9.21
N LEU A 147 -0.19 -8.10 -9.48
CA LEU A 147 -0.49 -8.60 -10.82
C LEU A 147 -0.50 -7.48 -11.87
N LYS A 148 -1.04 -6.31 -11.52
CA LYS A 148 -1.07 -5.15 -12.41
C LYS A 148 0.32 -4.65 -12.75
N ILE A 149 1.24 -4.62 -11.78
CA ILE A 149 2.64 -4.27 -12.03
C ILE A 149 3.28 -5.35 -12.93
N GLY A 150 3.12 -6.62 -12.60
CA GLY A 150 3.67 -7.73 -13.40
C GLY A 150 3.25 -7.66 -14.87
N VAL A 151 1.97 -7.34 -15.15
CA VAL A 151 1.46 -7.19 -16.53
C VAL A 151 2.17 -6.07 -17.30
N ARG A 152 2.70 -5.04 -16.65
CA ARG A 152 3.47 -3.98 -17.32
C ARG A 152 4.79 -4.48 -17.88
N TYR A 153 5.39 -5.47 -17.22
CA TYR A 153 6.69 -6.03 -17.55
C TYR A 153 6.64 -7.31 -18.39
N ASP A 154 5.52 -8.02 -18.44
CA ASP A 154 5.41 -9.33 -19.10
C ASP A 154 5.40 -9.28 -20.64
N LYS A 155 5.40 -8.08 -21.21
CA LYS A 155 5.53 -7.84 -22.65
C LYS A 155 4.52 -8.65 -23.49
N LYS A 156 3.30 -8.83 -23.02
CA LYS A 156 2.28 -9.70 -23.63
C LYS A 156 2.07 -9.46 -25.12
N GLY A 157 2.13 -8.22 -25.59
CA GLY A 157 1.90 -7.83 -26.97
C GLY A 157 3.16 -7.77 -27.85
N ILE A 158 4.36 -7.98 -27.29
CA ILE A 158 5.61 -7.82 -28.03
C ILE A 158 5.91 -9.11 -28.81
N LYS A 159 6.19 -8.96 -30.11
CA LYS A 159 6.79 -9.97 -30.96
C LYS A 159 8.30 -9.72 -31.04
N PHE A 160 9.10 -10.78 -31.05
CA PHE A 160 10.55 -10.68 -31.16
C PHE A 160 10.93 -10.50 -32.63
N HIS A 161 11.51 -9.36 -32.95
CA HIS A 161 11.95 -9.03 -34.31
C HIS A 161 13.45 -8.68 -34.38
N ASP A 162 14.08 -8.45 -33.23
CA ASP A 162 15.47 -8.02 -33.14
C ASP A 162 16.15 -8.65 -31.92
N VAL A 163 17.33 -9.21 -32.14
CA VAL A 163 18.17 -9.84 -31.11
C VAL A 163 18.81 -8.81 -30.19
N SER A 164 19.00 -7.56 -30.68
CA SER A 164 19.65 -6.50 -29.91
C SER A 164 18.97 -6.16 -28.59
N PHE A 165 17.69 -6.45 -28.41
CA PHE A 165 16.91 -6.18 -27.20
C PHE A 165 16.66 -7.44 -26.33
N GLU A 166 17.34 -8.54 -26.60
CA GLU A 166 17.14 -9.80 -25.86
C GLU A 166 17.31 -9.61 -24.36
N LYS A 167 18.41 -8.96 -23.97
CA LYS A 167 18.74 -8.77 -22.56
C LYS A 167 17.68 -7.96 -21.83
N GLU A 168 17.28 -6.82 -22.38
CA GLU A 168 16.28 -5.93 -21.79
C GLU A 168 14.90 -6.60 -21.69
N ILE A 169 14.55 -7.39 -22.72
CA ILE A 169 13.29 -8.14 -22.70
C ILE A 169 13.34 -9.23 -21.62
N ASN A 170 14.46 -9.93 -21.51
CA ASN A 170 14.63 -10.99 -20.50
C ASN A 170 14.60 -10.44 -19.09
N GLU A 171 15.31 -9.34 -18.80
CA GLU A 171 15.25 -8.63 -17.53
C GLU A 171 13.81 -8.19 -17.20
N SER A 172 13.08 -7.66 -18.19
CA SER A 172 11.69 -7.27 -18.01
C SER A 172 10.79 -8.47 -17.67
N LEU A 173 10.99 -9.61 -18.29
CA LEU A 173 10.22 -10.84 -18.02
C LEU A 173 10.54 -11.40 -16.63
N ASP A 174 11.80 -11.31 -16.18
CA ASP A 174 12.18 -11.70 -14.82
C ASP A 174 11.51 -10.81 -13.77
N ILE A 175 11.49 -9.49 -13.99
CA ILE A 175 10.75 -8.55 -13.13
C ILE A 175 9.27 -8.93 -13.07
N ALA A 176 8.63 -9.23 -14.22
CA ALA A 176 7.23 -9.66 -14.24
C ALA A 176 7.00 -10.91 -13.40
N ARG A 177 7.88 -11.91 -13.54
CA ARG A 177 7.81 -13.17 -12.79
C ARG A 177 7.87 -12.92 -11.28
N GLU A 178 8.79 -12.07 -10.82
CA GLU A 178 8.91 -11.76 -9.39
C GLU A 178 7.63 -11.10 -8.86
N PHE A 179 7.04 -10.14 -9.57
CA PHE A 179 5.76 -9.54 -9.16
C PHE A 179 4.62 -10.55 -9.10
N TYR A 180 4.57 -11.52 -10.02
CA TYR A 180 3.57 -12.57 -9.96
C TYR A 180 3.77 -13.51 -8.77
N LYS A 181 5.02 -13.83 -8.42
CA LYS A 181 5.33 -14.62 -7.21
C LYS A 181 4.97 -13.86 -5.93
N GLU A 182 5.26 -12.55 -5.87
CA GLU A 182 4.90 -11.69 -4.74
C GLU A 182 3.38 -11.61 -4.51
N ALA A 183 2.57 -11.86 -5.51
CA ALA A 183 1.11 -11.91 -5.38
C ALA A 183 0.60 -13.15 -4.63
N ILE A 184 1.33 -14.28 -4.68
CA ILE A 184 0.87 -15.58 -4.16
C ILE A 184 0.56 -15.55 -2.66
N PRO A 185 1.42 -15.02 -1.76
CA PRO A 185 1.15 -15.02 -0.32
C PRO A 185 -0.17 -14.30 0.02
N TYR A 186 -0.48 -13.23 -0.68
CA TYR A 186 -1.71 -12.46 -0.45
C TYR A 186 -2.96 -13.20 -0.92
N TRP A 187 -2.85 -14.00 -1.98
CA TRP A 187 -3.93 -14.89 -2.37
C TRP A 187 -4.18 -15.98 -1.32
N VAL A 188 -3.12 -16.59 -0.79
CA VAL A 188 -3.23 -17.60 0.27
C VAL A 188 -3.93 -17.03 1.50
N GLU A 189 -3.52 -15.84 1.95
CA GLU A 189 -4.15 -15.17 3.08
C GLU A 189 -5.60 -14.77 2.79
N ALA A 190 -5.89 -14.27 1.59
CA ALA A 190 -7.24 -13.95 1.19
C ALA A 190 -8.16 -15.17 1.25
N LYS A 191 -7.71 -16.32 0.72
CA LYS A 191 -8.44 -17.58 0.77
C LYS A 191 -8.68 -18.05 2.20
N ARG A 192 -7.65 -18.00 3.07
CA ARG A 192 -7.78 -18.33 4.49
C ARG A 192 -8.87 -17.50 5.17
N HIS A 193 -8.85 -16.19 4.96
CA HIS A 193 -9.87 -15.29 5.52
C HIS A 193 -11.26 -15.52 4.93
N ALA A 194 -11.38 -15.87 3.64
CA ALA A 194 -12.64 -16.27 3.04
C ALA A 194 -13.23 -17.51 3.69
N GLU A 195 -12.39 -18.53 3.95
CA GLU A 195 -12.78 -19.75 4.64
C GLU A 195 -13.23 -19.48 6.09
N GLU A 196 -12.47 -18.65 6.83
CA GLU A 196 -12.84 -18.25 8.19
C GLU A 196 -14.17 -17.48 8.22
N ALA A 197 -14.37 -16.52 7.31
CA ALA A 197 -15.64 -15.78 7.19
C ALA A 197 -16.82 -16.69 6.85
N SER A 198 -16.60 -17.75 6.07
CA SER A 198 -17.64 -18.70 5.66
C SER A 198 -18.14 -19.59 6.78
N ARG A 199 -17.37 -19.76 7.85
CA ARG A 199 -17.81 -20.51 9.04
C ARG A 199 -18.86 -19.75 9.85
N ILE A 200 -18.92 -18.43 9.69
CA ILE A 200 -19.91 -17.57 10.36
C ILE A 200 -21.12 -17.44 9.43
N LYS A 201 -22.22 -18.13 9.77
CA LYS A 201 -23.43 -18.26 8.94
C LYS A 201 -24.36 -17.03 9.04
N LEU A 202 -23.77 -15.85 9.03
CA LEU A 202 -24.48 -14.58 8.97
C LEU A 202 -24.14 -13.90 7.65
N THR A 203 -24.97 -12.99 7.19
CA THR A 203 -24.67 -12.18 5.99
C THR A 203 -24.41 -10.75 6.44
N THR A 204 -23.27 -10.18 6.05
CA THR A 204 -22.96 -8.78 6.32
C THR A 204 -23.52 -7.88 5.22
N LYS A 205 -23.67 -6.58 5.52
CA LYS A 205 -24.09 -5.57 4.53
C LYS A 205 -22.98 -5.24 3.50
N LEU A 206 -21.83 -5.92 3.53
CA LEU A 206 -20.76 -5.84 2.52
C LEU A 206 -21.07 -6.75 1.31
N SER A 207 -22.18 -6.53 0.62
CA SER A 207 -22.73 -7.46 -0.38
C SER A 207 -21.75 -7.86 -1.48
N ASN A 208 -20.90 -6.94 -1.97
CA ASN A 208 -19.92 -7.25 -3.02
C ASN A 208 -18.74 -8.06 -2.51
N ILE A 209 -18.27 -7.77 -1.31
CA ILE A 209 -17.19 -8.52 -0.66
C ILE A 209 -17.70 -9.91 -0.27
N GLU A 210 -18.95 -10.03 0.17
CA GLU A 210 -19.61 -11.33 0.39
C GLU A 210 -19.74 -12.14 -0.90
N SER A 211 -20.09 -11.50 -2.01
CA SER A 211 -20.13 -12.15 -3.32
C SER A 211 -18.75 -12.62 -3.76
N GLU A 212 -17.72 -11.82 -3.54
CA GLU A 212 -16.33 -12.20 -3.82
C GLU A 212 -15.90 -13.38 -2.96
N ARG A 213 -16.18 -13.35 -1.65
CA ARG A 213 -15.96 -14.49 -0.74
C ARG A 213 -16.65 -15.76 -1.25
N TYR A 214 -17.92 -15.67 -1.63
CA TYR A 214 -18.66 -16.81 -2.15
C TYR A 214 -17.98 -17.43 -3.37
N ARG A 215 -17.58 -16.60 -4.34
CA ARG A 215 -16.89 -17.06 -5.55
C ARG A 215 -15.53 -17.70 -5.26
N ILE A 216 -14.82 -17.24 -4.20
CA ILE A 216 -13.57 -17.86 -3.77
C ILE A 216 -13.83 -19.26 -3.21
N ILE A 217 -14.87 -19.39 -2.35
CA ILE A 217 -15.19 -20.65 -1.69
C ILE A 217 -15.75 -21.69 -2.67
N THR A 218 -16.53 -21.25 -3.66
CA THR A 218 -17.05 -22.15 -4.71
C THR A 218 -16.01 -22.53 -5.77
N GLY A 219 -14.85 -21.82 -5.79
CA GLY A 219 -13.82 -22.03 -6.80
C GLY A 219 -14.04 -21.27 -8.12
N ASP A 220 -15.13 -20.48 -8.22
CA ASP A 220 -15.40 -19.66 -9.41
C ASP A 220 -14.38 -18.55 -9.59
N LEU A 221 -13.71 -18.14 -8.50
CA LEU A 221 -12.62 -17.19 -8.48
C LEU A 221 -11.37 -17.85 -7.90
N ASP A 222 -10.48 -18.29 -8.79
CA ASP A 222 -9.20 -18.91 -8.42
C ASP A 222 -8.02 -18.11 -8.97
N PHE A 223 -7.48 -17.24 -8.13
CA PHE A 223 -6.31 -16.45 -8.49
C PHE A 223 -5.03 -17.28 -8.55
N ASN A 224 -4.95 -18.43 -7.91
CA ASN A 224 -3.80 -19.33 -8.08
C ASN A 224 -3.65 -19.76 -9.54
N LYS A 225 -4.75 -20.15 -10.16
CA LYS A 225 -4.79 -20.49 -11.60
C LYS A 225 -4.40 -19.29 -12.46
N ILE A 226 -4.90 -18.09 -12.14
CA ILE A 226 -4.60 -16.86 -12.88
C ILE A 226 -3.12 -16.52 -12.77
N ILE A 227 -2.54 -16.56 -11.57
CA ILE A 227 -1.12 -16.26 -11.31
C ILE A 227 -0.23 -17.28 -12.04
N ASN A 228 -0.53 -18.57 -11.92
CA ASN A 228 0.25 -19.61 -12.58
C ASN A 228 0.19 -19.50 -14.11
N ASN A 229 -0.95 -19.08 -14.67
CA ASN A 229 -1.06 -18.81 -16.11
C ASN A 229 -0.18 -17.62 -16.54
N HIS A 230 -0.05 -16.58 -15.70
CA HIS A 230 0.85 -15.46 -15.96
C HIS A 230 2.31 -15.93 -15.94
N ILE A 231 2.72 -16.69 -14.92
CA ILE A 231 4.09 -17.23 -14.78
C ILE A 231 4.41 -18.12 -15.97
N SER A 232 3.55 -19.09 -16.30
CA SER A 232 3.75 -19.99 -17.45
C SER A 232 3.87 -19.23 -18.78
N ARG A 233 3.14 -18.11 -18.94
CA ARG A 233 3.26 -17.26 -20.12
C ARG A 233 4.62 -16.59 -20.18
N VAL A 234 5.13 -16.08 -19.06
CA VAL A 234 6.46 -15.47 -18.96
C VAL A 234 7.53 -16.51 -19.31
N ASP A 235 7.45 -17.72 -18.74
CA ASP A 235 8.40 -18.81 -19.00
C ASP A 235 8.43 -19.20 -20.49
N LYS A 236 7.26 -19.35 -21.10
CA LYS A 236 7.15 -19.63 -22.56
C LYS A 236 7.76 -18.52 -23.41
N LYS A 237 7.58 -17.25 -23.00
CA LYS A 237 8.18 -16.13 -23.73
C LYS A 237 9.70 -16.12 -23.63
N GLN A 238 10.27 -16.42 -22.47
CA GLN A 238 11.71 -16.53 -22.31
C GLN A 238 12.29 -17.70 -23.13
N GLU A 239 11.57 -18.80 -23.20
CA GLU A 239 11.95 -19.92 -24.08
C GLU A 239 11.91 -19.53 -25.56
N GLN A 240 10.85 -18.86 -26.00
CA GLN A 240 10.74 -18.34 -27.37
C GLN A 240 11.86 -17.36 -27.71
N LEU A 241 12.21 -16.47 -26.78
CA LEU A 241 13.30 -15.51 -26.95
C LEU A 241 14.64 -16.22 -27.12
N ARG A 242 14.95 -17.20 -26.27
CA ARG A 242 16.18 -18.01 -26.39
C ARG A 242 16.26 -18.72 -27.72
N ASN A 243 15.16 -19.34 -28.18
CA ASN A 243 15.13 -20.04 -29.45
C ASN A 243 15.29 -19.07 -30.64
N PHE A 244 14.72 -17.87 -30.54
CA PHE A 244 14.86 -16.83 -31.57
C PHE A 244 16.33 -16.38 -31.72
N VAL A 245 17.03 -16.15 -30.60
CA VAL A 245 18.46 -15.76 -30.58
C VAL A 245 19.34 -16.85 -31.22
N VAL A 246 19.07 -18.13 -30.92
CA VAL A 246 19.84 -19.26 -31.44
C VAL A 246 19.66 -19.43 -32.94
N THR A 247 18.48 -19.09 -33.49
CA THR A 247 18.16 -19.30 -34.90
C THR A 247 18.48 -18.12 -35.81
N THR A 248 18.79 -16.95 -35.21
CA THR A 248 19.14 -15.75 -35.99
C THR A 248 20.67 -15.69 -36.16
N PRO A 249 21.22 -15.88 -37.41
CA PRO A 249 22.67 -15.71 -37.62
C PRO A 249 23.08 -14.25 -37.33
N GLN A 250 24.20 -14.10 -36.61
CA GLN A 250 24.84 -12.81 -36.36
C GLN A 250 25.43 -12.20 -37.62
#